data_5f3eea4befae1803b143bcaf70f61557
#
_entry.id   5f3eea4befae1803b143bcaf70f61557
#
_cell.length_a   1.000
_cell.length_b   1.000
_cell.length_c   1.000
_cell.angle_alpha   90.00
_cell.angle_beta   90.00
_cell.angle_gamma   90.00
#
_symmetry.space_group_name_H-M   'P 1'
#
loop_
_entity.id
_entity.type
_entity.pdbx_description
1 polymer ?
#
loop_
_entity_poly.entity_id
_entity_poly.type
_entity_poly.pdbx_seq_one_letter_code
_entity_poly.pdbx_strand_id
1 'polypeptide(L)'
;MTMHRRPLGQGRTLAVIGGILILVGCLLAWWRLEVPGGLPPIQGNALEGSGIIVLLVGVATLLLVALPYAVGDRPTAIDRWEAYAFLAIVGWVGLAWRLVQLLSLGAFHFTEPAQVFTNGPGLWIAAIGLSVLSRAVYRMTREPVYR
;
A
#
# COMPACT_ATOMS: atom_id res chain seq x y z
N MET A 1 13.81 -6.95 34.36
CA MET A 1 12.80 -7.55 33.48
C MET A 1 13.33 -7.47 32.05
N THR A 2 13.88 -8.57 31.54
CA THR A 2 14.33 -8.66 30.14
C THR A 2 13.12 -8.86 29.25
N MET A 3 12.67 -7.78 28.61
CA MET A 3 11.69 -7.88 27.53
C MET A 3 12.28 -8.78 26.43
N HIS A 4 11.84 -10.01 26.37
CA HIS A 4 12.11 -10.89 25.24
C HIS A 4 11.35 -10.32 24.04
N ARG A 5 11.99 -9.37 23.34
CA ARG A 5 11.51 -8.89 22.05
C ARG A 5 11.52 -10.05 21.08
N ARG A 6 10.35 -10.62 20.80
CA ARG A 6 10.23 -11.59 19.71
C ARG A 6 10.76 -10.94 18.44
N PRO A 7 11.76 -11.51 17.75
CA PRO A 7 12.22 -10.95 16.50
C PRO A 7 11.06 -10.91 15.51
N LEU A 8 10.92 -9.79 14.80
CA LEU A 8 9.97 -9.68 13.69
C LEU A 8 10.29 -10.78 12.68
N GLY A 9 9.34 -11.68 12.42
CA GLY A 9 9.46 -12.65 11.33
C GLY A 9 9.64 -11.95 9.98
N GLN A 10 10.26 -12.62 9.01
CA GLN A 10 10.51 -12.03 7.69
C GLN A 10 9.22 -11.54 7.00
N GLY A 11 8.11 -12.27 7.18
CA GLY A 11 6.81 -11.89 6.65
C GLY A 11 6.33 -10.55 7.21
N ARG A 12 6.42 -10.34 8.52
CA ARG A 12 6.01 -9.07 9.16
C ARG A 12 6.92 -7.91 8.79
N THR A 13 8.22 -8.13 8.66
CA THR A 13 9.15 -7.10 8.17
C THR A 13 8.78 -6.64 6.77
N LEU A 14 8.47 -7.58 5.86
CA LEU A 14 7.97 -7.24 4.53
C LEU A 14 6.63 -6.51 4.58
N ALA A 15 5.72 -6.87 5.49
CA ALA A 15 4.45 -6.17 5.65
C ALA A 15 4.65 -4.71 6.09
N VAL A 16 5.59 -4.44 7.01
CA VAL A 16 5.97 -3.06 7.39
C VAL A 16 6.49 -2.28 6.19
N ILE A 17 7.43 -2.85 5.45
CA ILE A 17 8.00 -2.20 4.25
C ILE A 17 6.90 -1.93 3.23
N GLY A 18 6.04 -2.93 2.95
CA GLY A 18 4.91 -2.78 2.04
C GLY A 18 3.94 -1.68 2.50
N GLY A 19 3.58 -1.66 3.80
CA GLY A 19 2.72 -0.64 4.38
C GLY A 19 3.30 0.77 4.25
N ILE A 20 4.58 0.96 4.53
CA ILE A 20 5.27 2.25 4.38
C ILE A 20 5.28 2.69 2.91
N LEU A 21 5.61 1.79 1.99
CA LEU A 21 5.62 2.09 0.55
C LEU A 21 4.22 2.47 0.06
N ILE A 22 3.17 1.79 0.53
CA ILE A 22 1.78 2.14 0.20
C ILE A 22 1.49 3.56 0.68
N LEU A 23 1.81 3.91 1.93
CA LEU A 23 1.55 5.25 2.47
C LEU A 23 2.31 6.33 1.72
N VAL A 24 3.61 6.13 1.48
CA VAL A 24 4.42 7.08 0.70
C VAL A 24 3.85 7.24 -0.70
N GLY A 25 3.50 6.12 -1.36
CA GLY A 25 2.89 6.15 -2.68
C GLY A 25 1.56 6.90 -2.71
N CYS A 26 0.73 6.77 -1.67
CA CYS A 26 -0.55 7.47 -1.58
C CYS A 26 -0.41 8.99 -1.39
N LEU A 27 0.67 9.45 -0.78
CA LEU A 27 0.94 10.89 -0.56
C LEU A 27 1.55 11.56 -1.78
N LEU A 28 2.21 10.79 -2.65
CA LEU A 28 2.79 11.30 -3.89
C LEU A 28 1.73 11.43 -5.00
N ALA A 29 2.06 12.21 -6.04
CA ALA A 29 1.17 12.40 -7.17
C ALA A 29 0.88 11.08 -7.89
N TRP A 30 -0.40 10.81 -8.15
CA TRP A 30 -0.88 9.67 -8.93
C TRP A 30 -1.14 10.01 -10.39
N TRP A 31 -1.40 11.30 -10.66
CA TRP A 31 -1.58 11.83 -12.00
C TRP A 31 -1.15 13.29 -12.04
N ARG A 32 -0.78 13.75 -13.22
CA ARG A 32 -0.41 15.14 -13.51
C ARG A 32 -0.93 15.51 -14.88
N LEU A 33 -1.61 16.64 -14.96
CA LEU A 33 -2.07 17.24 -16.21
C LEU A 33 -1.33 18.54 -16.44
N GLU A 34 -0.70 18.65 -17.60
CA GLU A 34 -0.10 19.91 -18.04
C GLU A 34 -1.20 20.83 -18.57
N VAL A 35 -1.25 22.07 -18.06
CA VAL A 35 -2.23 23.06 -18.48
C VAL A 35 -1.58 23.94 -19.55
N PRO A 36 -2.21 24.10 -20.75
CA PRO A 36 -1.72 25.02 -21.77
C PRO A 36 -1.65 26.46 -21.25
N GLY A 37 -0.63 27.23 -21.68
CA GLY A 37 -0.48 28.64 -21.33
C GLY A 37 0.49 28.94 -20.18
N GLY A 38 1.37 27.98 -19.81
CA GLY A 38 2.41 28.21 -18.79
C GLY A 38 1.91 28.24 -17.35
N LEU A 39 0.67 27.80 -17.11
CA LEU A 39 0.12 27.62 -15.77
C LEU A 39 0.75 26.40 -15.10
N PRO A 40 0.84 26.39 -13.74
CA PRO A 40 1.37 25.24 -13.03
C PRO A 40 0.53 23.98 -13.30
N PRO A 41 1.18 22.80 -13.43
CA PRO A 41 0.46 21.56 -13.71
C PRO A 41 -0.49 21.23 -12.56
N ILE A 42 -1.67 20.75 -12.89
CA ILE A 42 -2.64 20.20 -11.91
C ILE A 42 -2.23 18.77 -11.64
N GLN A 43 -2.12 18.42 -10.36
CA GLN A 43 -1.77 17.06 -9.93
C GLN A 43 -2.69 16.62 -8.79
N GLY A 44 -2.97 15.32 -8.73
CA GLY A 44 -3.74 14.71 -7.65
C GLY A 44 -3.06 13.48 -7.08
N ASN A 45 -3.41 13.14 -5.84
CA ASN A 45 -2.87 12.00 -5.13
C ASN A 45 -3.99 10.97 -4.81
N ALA A 46 -3.65 9.95 -4.00
CA ALA A 46 -4.62 8.92 -3.61
C ALA A 46 -5.77 9.43 -2.72
N LEU A 47 -5.59 10.57 -2.04
CA LEU A 47 -6.61 11.12 -1.12
C LEU A 47 -7.83 11.64 -1.89
N GLU A 48 -7.69 11.88 -3.18
CA GLU A 48 -8.78 12.28 -4.05
C GLU A 48 -9.53 11.05 -4.58
N GLY A 49 -10.73 10.81 -4.06
CA GLY A 49 -11.61 9.72 -4.52
C GLY A 49 -11.29 8.36 -3.93
N SER A 50 -11.44 7.29 -4.74
CA SER A 50 -11.32 5.90 -4.26
C SER A 50 -9.90 5.46 -3.88
N GLY A 51 -8.88 6.26 -4.18
CA GLY A 51 -7.50 5.99 -3.76
C GLY A 51 -7.32 5.95 -2.24
N ILE A 52 -8.24 6.56 -1.48
CA ILE A 52 -8.26 6.51 -0.02
C ILE A 52 -8.34 5.06 0.51
N ILE A 53 -8.95 4.14 -0.25
CA ILE A 53 -8.98 2.71 0.12
C ILE A 53 -7.57 2.15 0.24
N VAL A 54 -6.70 2.48 -0.70
CA VAL A 54 -5.30 2.03 -0.71
C VAL A 54 -4.53 2.63 0.47
N LEU A 55 -4.78 3.90 0.80
CA LEU A 55 -4.20 4.53 1.99
C LEU A 55 -4.63 3.82 3.26
N LEU A 56 -5.93 3.54 3.42
CA LEU A 56 -6.45 2.83 4.59
C LEU A 56 -5.85 1.43 4.72
N VAL A 57 -5.61 0.73 3.62
CA VAL A 57 -4.90 -0.56 3.62
C VAL A 57 -3.47 -0.40 4.14
N GLY A 58 -2.74 0.64 3.74
CA GLY A 58 -1.41 0.92 4.26
C GLY A 58 -1.41 1.15 5.77
N VAL A 59 -2.32 2.02 6.26
CA VAL A 59 -2.49 2.30 7.69
C VAL A 59 -2.87 1.02 8.45
N ALA A 60 -3.87 0.28 7.98
CA ALA A 60 -4.34 -0.95 8.63
C ALA A 60 -3.24 -2.01 8.68
N THR A 61 -2.41 -2.12 7.64
CA THR A 61 -1.26 -3.05 7.62
C THR A 61 -0.26 -2.72 8.73
N LEU A 62 0.10 -1.44 8.89
CA LEU A 62 1.03 -1.01 9.94
C LEU A 62 0.43 -1.19 11.33
N LEU A 63 -0.85 -0.86 11.52
CA LEU A 63 -1.55 -1.08 12.79
C LEU A 63 -1.59 -2.57 13.14
N LEU A 64 -1.84 -3.43 12.17
CA LEU A 64 -1.92 -4.89 12.37
C LEU A 64 -0.56 -5.46 12.79
N VAL A 65 0.54 -4.95 12.23
CA VAL A 65 1.90 -5.32 12.66
C VAL A 65 2.22 -4.78 14.05
N ALA A 66 1.77 -3.55 14.37
CA ALA A 66 2.02 -2.92 15.66
C ALA A 66 1.18 -3.53 16.81
N LEU A 67 0.02 -4.11 16.51
CA LEU A 67 -0.95 -4.60 17.48
C LEU A 67 -0.35 -5.56 18.52
N PRO A 68 0.44 -6.60 18.18
CA PRO A 68 1.03 -7.51 19.16
C PRO A 68 1.98 -6.82 20.13
N TYR A 69 2.60 -5.71 19.71
CA TYR A 69 3.51 -4.94 20.57
C TYR A 69 2.78 -3.98 21.52
N ALA A 70 1.56 -3.57 21.14
CA ALA A 70 0.73 -2.68 21.94
C ALA A 70 -0.09 -3.43 23.00
N VAL A 71 -0.53 -4.66 22.70
CA VAL A 71 -1.44 -5.45 23.58
C VAL A 71 -0.67 -6.40 24.51
N GLY A 72 0.65 -6.56 24.33
CA GLY A 72 1.47 -7.47 25.13
C GLY A 72 1.30 -8.95 24.75
N ASP A 73 1.62 -9.87 25.69
CA ASP A 73 1.71 -11.32 25.42
C ASP A 73 0.37 -12.04 25.15
N ARG A 74 -0.73 -11.32 25.00
CA ARG A 74 -2.02 -11.94 24.68
C ARG A 74 -2.08 -12.29 23.19
N PRO A 75 -2.33 -13.57 22.82
CA PRO A 75 -2.50 -13.95 21.43
C PRO A 75 -3.74 -13.24 20.86
N THR A 76 -3.52 -12.25 20.00
CA THR A 76 -4.61 -11.61 19.30
C THR A 76 -5.00 -12.49 18.11
N ALA A 77 -6.24 -12.96 18.10
CA ALA A 77 -6.78 -13.83 17.02
C ALA A 77 -6.74 -13.16 15.63
N ILE A 78 -6.53 -11.85 15.59
CA ILE A 78 -6.54 -11.02 14.38
C ILE A 78 -5.18 -11.00 13.69
N ASP A 79 -4.08 -11.27 14.40
CA ASP A 79 -2.71 -11.27 13.82
C ASP A 79 -2.42 -12.60 13.11
N ARG A 80 -3.21 -12.86 12.06
CA ARG A 80 -3.09 -14.03 11.20
C ARG A 80 -2.80 -13.60 9.78
N TRP A 81 -2.14 -14.47 9.01
CA TRP A 81 -1.83 -14.21 7.60
C TRP A 81 -3.08 -13.86 6.77
N GLU A 82 -4.26 -14.39 7.13
CA GLU A 82 -5.54 -14.14 6.46
C GLU A 82 -5.92 -12.65 6.50
N ALA A 83 -5.63 -11.96 7.63
CA ALA A 83 -5.90 -10.53 7.75
C ALA A 83 -5.04 -9.72 6.77
N TYR A 84 -3.76 -10.06 6.65
CA TYR A 84 -2.88 -9.42 5.67
C TYR A 84 -3.26 -9.75 4.23
N ALA A 85 -3.71 -10.99 3.97
CA ALA A 85 -4.22 -11.39 2.66
C ALA A 85 -5.46 -10.59 2.28
N PHE A 86 -6.40 -10.43 3.21
CA PHE A 86 -7.59 -9.61 3.01
C PHE A 86 -7.20 -8.15 2.67
N LEU A 87 -6.29 -7.55 3.44
CA LEU A 87 -5.81 -6.19 3.18
C LEU A 87 -5.13 -6.08 1.81
N ALA A 88 -4.33 -7.06 1.41
CA ALA A 88 -3.70 -7.07 0.10
C ALA A 88 -4.74 -7.11 -1.03
N ILE A 89 -5.77 -7.95 -0.92
CA ILE A 89 -6.86 -8.05 -1.90
C ILE A 89 -7.62 -6.72 -1.99
N VAL A 90 -8.03 -6.16 -0.85
CA VAL A 90 -8.72 -4.86 -0.80
C VAL A 90 -7.88 -3.75 -1.40
N GLY A 91 -6.57 -3.75 -1.12
CA GLY A 91 -5.62 -2.79 -1.70
C GLY A 91 -5.53 -2.88 -3.22
N TRP A 92 -5.42 -4.09 -3.77
CA TRP A 92 -5.38 -4.30 -5.21
C TRP A 92 -6.70 -3.91 -5.89
N VAL A 93 -7.84 -4.26 -5.29
CA VAL A 93 -9.16 -3.87 -5.79
C VAL A 93 -9.30 -2.34 -5.77
N GLY A 94 -8.90 -1.68 -4.67
CA GLY A 94 -8.94 -0.22 -4.56
C GLY A 94 -8.03 0.47 -5.59
N LEU A 95 -6.83 -0.04 -5.80
CA LEU A 95 -5.89 0.46 -6.81
C LEU A 95 -6.46 0.30 -8.23
N ALA A 96 -6.96 -0.90 -8.56
CA ALA A 96 -7.56 -1.17 -9.87
C ALA A 96 -8.78 -0.28 -10.13
N TRP A 97 -9.64 -0.11 -9.13
CA TRP A 97 -10.81 0.77 -9.23
C TRP A 97 -10.39 2.21 -9.50
N ARG A 98 -9.39 2.71 -8.76
CA ARG A 98 -8.86 4.06 -8.99
C ARG A 98 -8.24 4.21 -10.37
N LEU A 99 -7.52 3.20 -10.85
CA LEU A 99 -6.94 3.20 -12.18
C LEU A 99 -8.02 3.31 -13.27
N VAL A 100 -9.11 2.54 -13.14
CA VAL A 100 -10.25 2.60 -14.07
C VAL A 100 -10.87 4.00 -14.06
N GLN A 101 -11.04 4.62 -12.89
CA GLN A 101 -11.54 6.00 -12.80
C GLN A 101 -10.62 7.00 -13.50
N LEU A 102 -9.31 6.91 -13.28
CA LEU A 102 -8.35 7.81 -13.92
C LEU A 102 -8.33 7.62 -15.45
N LEU A 103 -8.47 6.39 -15.94
CA LEU A 103 -8.59 6.10 -17.37
C LEU A 103 -9.88 6.71 -17.95
N SER A 104 -11.01 6.56 -17.24
CA SER A 104 -12.30 7.11 -17.70
C SER A 104 -12.35 8.63 -17.72
N LEU A 105 -11.59 9.29 -16.84
CA LEU A 105 -11.44 10.75 -16.80
C LEU A 105 -10.43 11.29 -17.84
N GLY A 106 -9.79 10.40 -18.60
CA GLY A 106 -8.77 10.81 -19.58
C GLY A 106 -7.48 11.34 -18.96
N ALA A 107 -7.25 11.11 -17.67
CA ALA A 107 -6.05 11.57 -16.95
C ALA A 107 -4.75 10.87 -17.45
N PHE A 108 -4.87 9.83 -18.26
CA PHE A 108 -3.77 9.07 -18.85
C PHE A 108 -3.66 9.26 -20.37
N HIS A 109 -3.89 10.48 -20.86
CA HIS A 109 -3.52 10.82 -22.23
C HIS A 109 -2.01 11.14 -22.27
N PHE A 110 -1.24 10.17 -22.69
CA PHE A 110 0.22 10.31 -22.82
C PHE A 110 0.61 10.33 -24.30
N THR A 111 1.42 11.31 -24.66
CA THR A 111 2.08 11.35 -25.97
C THR A 111 3.22 10.33 -26.06
N GLU A 112 3.83 10.00 -24.92
CA GLU A 112 4.91 9.01 -24.82
C GLU A 112 4.65 8.02 -23.68
N PRO A 113 4.93 6.70 -23.86
CA PRO A 113 4.72 5.68 -22.84
C PRO A 113 5.49 5.95 -21.53
N ALA A 114 6.65 6.59 -21.61
CA ALA A 114 7.47 6.91 -20.44
C ALA A 114 6.80 7.90 -19.47
N GLN A 115 5.88 8.74 -19.97
CA GLN A 115 5.15 9.72 -19.17
C GLN A 115 4.27 9.06 -18.10
N VAL A 116 3.86 7.81 -18.29
CA VAL A 116 3.11 7.01 -17.29
C VAL A 116 3.88 6.93 -15.98
N PHE A 117 5.20 6.77 -16.04
CA PHE A 117 6.04 6.65 -14.85
C PHE A 117 6.38 8.00 -14.22
N THR A 118 6.55 9.03 -15.03
CA THR A 118 6.97 10.36 -14.56
C THR A 118 5.80 11.18 -14.01
N ASN A 119 4.61 11.02 -14.58
CA ASN A 119 3.43 11.80 -14.20
C ASN A 119 2.67 11.22 -12.99
N GLY A 120 2.87 9.95 -12.68
CA GLY A 120 2.19 9.28 -11.58
C GLY A 120 3.10 8.42 -10.70
N PRO A 121 4.22 8.94 -10.15
CA PRO A 121 5.16 8.13 -9.39
C PRO A 121 4.51 7.49 -8.15
N GLY A 122 3.55 8.17 -7.52
CA GLY A 122 2.85 7.68 -6.35
C GLY A 122 2.07 6.41 -6.60
N LEU A 123 1.39 6.31 -7.74
CA LEU A 123 0.64 5.12 -8.15
C LEU A 123 1.56 3.89 -8.25
N TRP A 124 2.73 4.05 -8.85
CA TRP A 124 3.69 2.96 -9.02
C TRP A 124 4.32 2.53 -7.70
N ILE A 125 4.66 3.49 -6.83
CA ILE A 125 5.19 3.19 -5.50
C ILE A 125 4.14 2.46 -4.66
N ALA A 126 2.87 2.86 -4.73
CA ALA A 126 1.77 2.16 -4.06
C ALA A 126 1.59 0.73 -4.60
N ALA A 127 1.68 0.53 -5.92
CA ALA A 127 1.62 -0.79 -6.54
C ALA A 127 2.80 -1.69 -6.11
N ILE A 128 4.01 -1.15 -6.01
CA ILE A 128 5.17 -1.86 -5.47
C ILE A 128 4.92 -2.22 -4.00
N GLY A 129 4.40 -1.30 -3.19
CA GLY A 129 4.05 -1.56 -1.80
C GLY A 129 3.03 -2.69 -1.64
N LEU A 130 1.99 -2.73 -2.47
CA LEU A 130 1.01 -3.81 -2.51
C LEU A 130 1.63 -5.14 -2.95
N SER A 131 2.57 -5.12 -3.89
CA SER A 131 3.32 -6.31 -4.33
C SER A 131 4.18 -6.87 -3.18
N VAL A 132 4.87 -5.98 -2.44
CA VAL A 132 5.65 -6.36 -1.25
C VAL A 132 4.73 -6.92 -0.16
N LEU A 133 3.56 -6.33 0.07
CA LEU A 133 2.56 -6.84 1.01
C LEU A 133 2.05 -8.23 0.60
N SER A 134 1.77 -8.44 -0.69
CA SER A 134 1.38 -9.76 -1.22
C SER A 134 2.49 -10.79 -1.02
N ARG A 135 3.76 -10.39 -1.18
CA ARG A 135 4.91 -11.23 -0.89
C ARG A 135 5.05 -11.54 0.61
N ALA A 136 4.72 -10.57 1.47
CA ALA A 136 4.69 -10.76 2.91
C ALA A 136 3.68 -11.84 3.30
N VAL A 137 2.47 -11.80 2.75
CA VAL A 137 1.43 -12.82 2.95
C VAL A 137 1.94 -14.20 2.56
N TYR A 138 2.53 -14.32 1.38
CA TYR A 138 3.09 -15.59 0.91
C TYR A 138 4.19 -16.14 1.83
N ARG A 139 5.03 -15.26 2.39
CA ARG A 139 6.04 -15.67 3.38
C ARG A 139 5.41 -16.13 4.68
N MET A 140 4.40 -15.42 5.18
CA MET A 140 3.69 -15.78 6.41
C MET A 140 2.99 -17.15 6.31
N THR A 141 2.47 -17.55 5.13
CA THR A 141 1.87 -18.87 4.95
C THR A 141 2.88 -20.01 5.02
N ARG A 142 4.16 -19.71 4.82
CA ARG A 142 5.26 -20.69 4.87
C ARG A 142 6.06 -20.67 6.17
N GLU A 143 5.82 -19.68 7.03
CA GLU A 143 6.45 -19.64 8.34
C GLU A 143 5.81 -20.74 9.22
N PRO A 144 6.63 -21.61 9.88
CA PRO A 144 6.08 -22.61 10.76
C PRO A 144 5.33 -21.92 11.91
N VAL A 145 4.09 -22.36 12.13
CA VAL A 145 3.30 -21.92 13.29
C VAL A 145 3.97 -22.48 14.53
N TYR A 146 4.80 -21.67 15.17
CA TYR A 146 5.27 -22.01 16.52
C TYR A 146 4.06 -21.95 17.46
N ARG A 147 3.53 -23.13 17.76
CA ARG A 147 2.54 -23.34 18.83
C ARG A 147 3.20 -23.22 20.19
#